data_6abcb7163aae9ac0c3c5e17c172595ab
#
_entry.id   6abcb7163aae9ac0c3c5e17c172595ab
#
_cell.length_a   1.000
_cell.length_b   1.000
_cell.length_c   1.000
_cell.angle_alpha   90.00
_cell.angle_beta   90.00
_cell.angle_gamma   90.00
#
_symmetry.space_group_name_H-M   'P 1'
#
loop_
_entity.id
_entity.type
_entity.pdbx_description
1 polymer ?
#
loop_
_entity_poly.entity_id
_entity_poly.type
_entity_poly.pdbx_seq_one_letter_code
_entity_poly.pdbx_strand_id
1 'polypeptide(L)'
;MTQTKYLMRTNILLFILSLFCIPLFSQPDVATFDRYVEQAAKQWEVPGLAVAVVKDGKVLMAKGYGVRKLGEPGQVNAQTIYGICSTTKAMTAAAMAILVDEGKVAWDDPVIKHLPEFQLADPFVTRTVRVRDLLTHNAGLANADHLWYANNLGAKEILRRMQFIPLSYPVRGGYTYQNVMYFAAGEVIARVSGMPWSAFVKKRLFEPIGMTNTYPTFAESQVQSNRSTPHYRVKGSIVPIRDMAVDEVGAAGSVWSSVEDMSKWMQFVLDSAKVNGKGLLKPETYAEWLKPQTLVPQDQFYPTVALTKPTWTTYALGWFQHDYMGKTVHFHTGSMDGTTAIIGLLPSQNLGVYVLGNLDHAEVRHALMYKAFDYFGNTGANRDWSTEMKALYDGIAIRADQSRQRLVQQRVPNTKPNLPLADYAGTYVHPLYGEISVTLVNGALEIKQTAELTLKLEHWHFDTFRGMSNLFWDDPYTIQFSLGPNGKVAGMRVGGGEEMRRR
;
A
#
# COMPACT_ATOMS: atom_id res chain seq x y z
N MET A 1 -38.58 94.21 19.95
CA MET A 1 -37.23 94.42 19.43
C MET A 1 -36.32 93.46 20.14
N THR A 2 -36.05 92.31 19.60
CA THR A 2 -34.97 91.38 20.06
C THR A 2 -34.57 90.52 18.91
N GLN A 3 -33.35 90.67 18.44
CA GLN A 3 -32.75 89.88 17.38
C GLN A 3 -32.30 88.57 17.92
N THR A 4 -32.76 87.47 17.35
CA THR A 4 -32.29 86.14 17.64
C THR A 4 -31.23 85.74 16.61
N LYS A 5 -29.98 85.56 17.07
CA LYS A 5 -28.83 85.05 16.26
C LYS A 5 -28.95 83.59 16.09
N TYR A 6 -29.00 83.09 14.86
CA TYR A 6 -28.85 81.70 14.51
C TYR A 6 -27.35 81.31 14.48
N LEU A 7 -26.95 80.36 15.32
CA LEU A 7 -25.66 79.67 15.28
C LEU A 7 -25.79 78.44 14.36
N MET A 8 -25.12 78.52 13.18
CA MET A 8 -24.89 77.27 12.35
C MET A 8 -23.85 76.43 13.02
N ARG A 9 -24.21 75.25 13.46
CA ARG A 9 -23.27 74.20 13.86
C ARG A 9 -22.87 73.33 12.61
N THR A 10 -21.64 73.48 12.16
CA THR A 10 -21.02 72.69 11.12
C THR A 10 -20.61 71.33 11.74
N ASN A 11 -21.33 70.22 11.42
CA ASN A 11 -20.93 68.87 11.79
C ASN A 11 -19.87 68.38 10.79
N ILE A 12 -18.60 68.31 11.22
CA ILE A 12 -17.53 67.66 10.50
C ILE A 12 -17.64 66.16 10.76
N LEU A 13 -18.13 65.41 9.77
CA LEU A 13 -18.11 63.92 9.79
C LEU A 13 -16.69 63.47 9.49
N LEU A 14 -15.94 63.05 10.51
CA LEU A 14 -14.66 62.34 10.31
C LEU A 14 -14.97 60.90 9.86
N PHE A 15 -14.77 60.61 8.56
CA PHE A 15 -14.77 59.26 8.03
C PHE A 15 -13.43 58.62 8.40
N ILE A 16 -13.42 57.78 9.46
CA ILE A 16 -12.27 56.93 9.81
C ILE A 16 -12.26 55.78 8.81
N LEU A 17 -11.40 55.88 7.78
CA LEU A 17 -11.08 54.77 6.89
C LEU A 17 -10.20 53.77 7.67
N SER A 18 -10.83 52.83 8.35
CA SER A 18 -10.13 51.68 8.89
C SER A 18 -9.61 50.82 7.73
N LEU A 19 -8.35 50.98 7.36
CA LEU A 19 -7.62 50.04 6.53
C LEU A 19 -7.60 48.70 7.29
N PHE A 20 -8.49 47.79 6.95
CA PHE A 20 -8.33 46.42 7.25
C PHE A 20 -7.10 45.95 6.46
N CYS A 21 -5.93 45.91 7.10
CA CYS A 21 -4.82 45.10 6.66
C CYS A 21 -5.29 43.63 6.71
N ILE A 22 -5.90 43.13 5.66
CA ILE A 22 -6.03 41.73 5.42
C ILE A 22 -4.60 41.20 5.28
N PRO A 23 -4.09 40.38 6.19
CA PRO A 23 -2.79 39.79 5.97
C PRO A 23 -2.88 39.06 4.62
N LEU A 24 -2.16 39.54 3.61
CA LEU A 24 -1.86 38.76 2.42
C LEU A 24 -1.03 37.57 2.92
N PHE A 25 -1.69 36.47 3.25
CA PHE A 25 -1.00 35.22 3.32
C PHE A 25 -0.44 34.98 1.92
N SER A 26 0.84 35.23 1.77
CA SER A 26 1.59 34.88 0.56
C SER A 26 1.26 33.40 0.27
N GLN A 27 0.75 33.11 -0.93
CA GLN A 27 0.55 31.73 -1.34
C GLN A 27 1.88 30.98 -1.13
N PRO A 28 1.87 29.78 -0.54
CA PRO A 28 3.08 29.02 -0.30
C PRO A 28 3.89 28.91 -1.59
N ASP A 29 5.15 29.32 -1.57
CA ASP A 29 6.02 29.28 -2.75
C ASP A 29 6.34 27.83 -3.14
N VAL A 30 5.77 27.37 -4.25
CA VAL A 30 5.99 26.03 -4.78
C VAL A 30 7.47 25.71 -4.97
N ALA A 31 8.30 26.72 -5.32
CA ALA A 31 9.74 26.54 -5.49
C ALA A 31 10.46 26.18 -4.18
N THR A 32 9.97 26.65 -3.05
CA THR A 32 10.51 26.24 -1.73
C THR A 32 10.19 24.78 -1.42
N PHE A 33 8.96 24.33 -1.69
CA PHE A 33 8.61 22.91 -1.54
C PHE A 33 9.37 22.02 -2.53
N ASP A 34 9.56 22.47 -3.78
CA ASP A 34 10.33 21.79 -4.82
C ASP A 34 11.78 21.53 -4.36
N ARG A 35 12.46 22.55 -3.81
CA ARG A 35 13.81 22.40 -3.25
C ARG A 35 13.85 21.42 -2.07
N TYR A 36 12.82 21.43 -1.22
CA TYR A 36 12.70 20.47 -0.11
C TYR A 36 12.59 19.04 -0.61
N VAL A 37 11.76 18.78 -1.63
CA VAL A 37 11.62 17.47 -2.26
C VAL A 37 12.96 16.97 -2.82
N GLU A 38 13.68 17.84 -3.54
CA GLU A 38 14.99 17.48 -4.10
C GLU A 38 16.02 17.11 -3.01
N GLN A 39 16.05 17.90 -1.91
CA GLN A 39 16.93 17.61 -0.78
C GLN A 39 16.55 16.31 -0.07
N ALA A 40 15.26 16.08 0.15
CA ALA A 40 14.76 14.86 0.75
C ALA A 40 15.09 13.61 -0.11
N ALA A 41 14.90 13.69 -1.44
CA ALA A 41 15.26 12.60 -2.35
C ALA A 41 16.74 12.22 -2.23
N LYS A 42 17.64 13.21 -2.14
CA LYS A 42 19.09 13.01 -1.93
C LYS A 42 19.39 12.42 -0.54
N GLN A 43 18.78 12.96 0.51
CA GLN A 43 18.98 12.50 1.89
C GLN A 43 18.58 11.03 2.08
N TRP A 44 17.54 10.58 1.37
CA TRP A 44 17.05 9.20 1.43
C TRP A 44 17.64 8.30 0.33
N GLU A 45 18.54 8.83 -0.50
CA GLU A 45 19.22 8.12 -1.58
C GLU A 45 18.25 7.46 -2.57
N VAL A 46 17.08 8.06 -2.82
CA VAL A 46 16.10 7.51 -3.75
C VAL A 46 16.56 7.79 -5.18
N PRO A 47 16.82 6.76 -6.02
CA PRO A 47 17.33 6.96 -7.37
C PRO A 47 16.39 7.78 -8.25
N GLY A 48 15.08 7.53 -8.14
CA GLY A 48 14.05 8.23 -8.90
C GLY A 48 12.79 8.46 -8.07
N LEU A 49 12.35 9.70 -8.03
CA LEU A 49 11.16 10.14 -7.30
C LEU A 49 10.26 10.96 -8.20
N ALA A 50 8.95 10.86 -8.04
CA ALA A 50 8.00 11.77 -8.67
C ALA A 50 6.97 12.24 -7.64
N VAL A 51 6.61 13.52 -7.68
CA VAL A 51 5.70 14.14 -6.71
C VAL A 51 4.67 15.01 -7.43
N ALA A 52 3.40 14.90 -7.02
CA ALA A 52 2.37 15.85 -7.40
C ALA A 52 1.67 16.42 -6.17
N VAL A 53 1.29 17.68 -6.27
CA VAL A 53 0.47 18.40 -5.29
C VAL A 53 -0.70 19.06 -6.01
N VAL A 54 -1.91 18.81 -5.50
CA VAL A 54 -3.15 19.39 -5.98
C VAL A 54 -3.77 20.22 -4.87
N LYS A 55 -4.18 21.45 -5.16
CA LYS A 55 -4.81 22.35 -4.20
C LYS A 55 -5.92 23.13 -4.88
N ASP A 56 -7.11 23.16 -4.26
CA ASP A 56 -8.26 23.91 -4.74
C ASP A 56 -8.59 23.64 -6.23
N GLY A 57 -8.56 22.34 -6.60
CA GLY A 57 -8.82 21.85 -7.96
C GLY A 57 -7.70 22.14 -8.97
N LYS A 58 -6.55 22.67 -8.56
CA LYS A 58 -5.41 22.98 -9.44
C LYS A 58 -4.20 22.11 -9.11
N VAL A 59 -3.49 21.69 -10.13
CA VAL A 59 -2.17 21.04 -9.97
C VAL A 59 -1.15 22.13 -9.70
N LEU A 60 -0.66 22.22 -8.47
CA LEU A 60 0.40 23.17 -8.10
C LEU A 60 1.77 22.69 -8.56
N MET A 61 2.00 21.37 -8.50
CA MET A 61 3.23 20.73 -8.90
C MET A 61 2.95 19.32 -9.41
N ALA A 62 3.63 18.92 -10.49
CA ALA A 62 3.78 17.56 -10.94
C ALA A 62 5.19 17.43 -11.55
N LYS A 63 6.12 16.77 -10.83
CA LYS A 63 7.54 16.81 -11.20
C LYS A 63 8.25 15.50 -10.84
N GLY A 64 9.25 15.12 -11.67
CA GLY A 64 10.16 14.03 -11.42
C GLY A 64 11.55 14.52 -10.98
N TYR A 65 12.28 13.65 -10.28
CA TYR A 65 13.62 13.86 -9.76
C TYR A 65 14.45 12.60 -9.96
N GLY A 66 15.73 12.76 -10.28
CA GLY A 66 16.65 11.64 -10.43
C GLY A 66 16.39 10.80 -11.69
N VAL A 67 16.71 9.51 -11.62
CA VAL A 67 16.78 8.62 -12.79
C VAL A 67 15.78 7.48 -12.70
N ARG A 68 15.29 7.04 -13.86
CA ARG A 68 14.38 5.89 -13.97
C ARG A 68 15.07 4.59 -13.58
N LYS A 69 16.37 4.48 -13.85
CA LYS A 69 17.21 3.33 -13.53
C LYS A 69 18.64 3.77 -13.25
N LEU A 70 19.23 3.33 -12.17
CA LEU A 70 20.65 3.59 -11.87
C LEU A 70 21.55 3.03 -12.97
N GLY A 71 22.55 3.81 -13.36
CA GLY A 71 23.48 3.46 -14.42
C GLY A 71 22.98 3.79 -15.84
N GLU A 72 21.75 4.30 -15.99
CA GLU A 72 21.16 4.72 -17.26
C GLU A 72 20.81 6.22 -17.25
N PRO A 73 20.88 6.93 -18.40
CA PRO A 73 20.70 8.39 -18.43
C PRO A 73 19.23 8.85 -18.36
N GLY A 74 18.27 7.92 -18.39
CA GLY A 74 16.85 8.22 -18.44
C GLY A 74 16.35 8.93 -17.18
N GLN A 75 15.97 10.21 -17.30
CA GLN A 75 15.46 11.01 -16.19
C GLN A 75 13.99 10.68 -15.87
N VAL A 76 13.62 10.82 -14.60
CA VAL A 76 12.22 10.80 -14.15
C VAL A 76 11.56 12.14 -14.48
N ASN A 77 10.33 12.10 -15.00
CA ASN A 77 9.49 13.27 -15.24
C ASN A 77 8.05 13.01 -14.75
N ALA A 78 7.15 13.97 -14.93
CA ALA A 78 5.76 13.87 -14.47
C ALA A 78 4.98 12.71 -15.13
N GLN A 79 5.36 12.30 -16.34
CA GLN A 79 4.75 11.21 -17.11
C GLN A 79 5.42 9.85 -16.88
N THR A 80 6.52 9.79 -16.13
CA THR A 80 7.16 8.50 -15.82
C THR A 80 6.21 7.63 -15.01
N ILE A 81 5.93 6.43 -15.52
CA ILE A 81 5.03 5.48 -14.84
C ILE A 81 5.78 4.61 -13.83
N TYR A 82 5.11 4.36 -12.73
CA TYR A 82 5.52 3.49 -11.63
C TYR A 82 4.40 2.53 -11.28
N GLY A 83 4.70 1.39 -10.70
CA GLY A 83 3.70 0.62 -9.99
C GLY A 83 3.16 1.42 -8.80
N ILE A 84 1.86 1.72 -8.81
CA ILE A 84 1.22 2.44 -7.69
C ILE A 84 0.85 1.51 -6.54
N CYS A 85 1.03 0.22 -6.75
CA CYS A 85 0.87 -0.83 -5.74
C CYS A 85 -0.48 -0.71 -5.02
N SER A 86 -0.50 -0.85 -3.70
CA SER A 86 -1.74 -0.87 -2.91
C SER A 86 -2.57 0.41 -2.91
N THR A 87 -2.08 1.54 -3.47
CA THR A 87 -2.96 2.70 -3.71
C THR A 87 -4.04 2.39 -4.78
N THR A 88 -3.90 1.29 -5.53
CA THR A 88 -4.92 0.67 -6.39
C THR A 88 -6.22 0.33 -5.63
N LYS A 89 -6.12 0.00 -4.34
CA LYS A 89 -7.27 -0.44 -3.53
C LYS A 89 -8.40 0.58 -3.49
N ALA A 90 -8.09 1.85 -3.43
CA ALA A 90 -9.08 2.91 -3.49
C ALA A 90 -9.81 2.94 -4.85
N MET A 91 -9.10 2.62 -5.94
CA MET A 91 -9.69 2.52 -7.27
C MET A 91 -10.60 1.29 -7.40
N THR A 92 -10.22 0.17 -6.81
CA THR A 92 -11.07 -1.03 -6.74
C THR A 92 -12.35 -0.77 -5.95
N ALA A 93 -12.25 -0.06 -4.82
CA ALA A 93 -13.42 0.33 -4.03
C ALA A 93 -14.33 1.30 -4.79
N ALA A 94 -13.76 2.28 -5.52
CA ALA A 94 -14.53 3.17 -6.40
C ALA A 94 -15.21 2.41 -7.55
N ALA A 95 -14.54 1.40 -8.13
CA ALA A 95 -15.13 0.54 -9.14
C ALA A 95 -16.32 -0.28 -8.59
N MET A 96 -16.21 -0.80 -7.36
CA MET A 96 -17.33 -1.44 -6.67
C MET A 96 -18.47 -0.44 -6.40
N ALA A 97 -18.13 0.78 -5.99
CA ALA A 97 -19.10 1.85 -5.76
C ALA A 97 -19.92 2.20 -7.01
N ILE A 98 -19.32 2.16 -8.21
CA ILE A 98 -20.05 2.33 -9.48
C ILE A 98 -21.11 1.24 -9.65
N LEU A 99 -20.78 -0.02 -9.35
CA LEU A 99 -21.74 -1.13 -9.44
C LEU A 99 -22.83 -1.05 -8.37
N VAL A 100 -22.53 -0.49 -7.21
CA VAL A 100 -23.54 -0.20 -6.17
C VAL A 100 -24.50 0.88 -6.65
N ASP A 101 -24.00 1.96 -7.26
CA ASP A 101 -24.84 3.02 -7.81
C ASP A 101 -25.73 2.55 -8.96
N GLU A 102 -25.28 1.56 -9.72
CA GLU A 102 -26.06 0.90 -10.76
C GLU A 102 -27.10 -0.11 -10.22
N GLY A 103 -27.10 -0.36 -8.89
CA GLY A 103 -28.00 -1.33 -8.23
C GLY A 103 -27.68 -2.79 -8.55
N LYS A 104 -26.48 -3.07 -9.09
CA LYS A 104 -26.02 -4.41 -9.42
C LYS A 104 -25.45 -5.18 -8.23
N VAL A 105 -24.97 -4.46 -7.25
CA VAL A 105 -24.39 -4.96 -5.99
C VAL A 105 -24.87 -4.08 -4.85
N ALA A 106 -25.12 -4.65 -3.67
CA ALA A 106 -25.26 -3.88 -2.46
C ALA A 106 -24.02 -4.08 -1.56
N TRP A 107 -23.60 -3.05 -0.84
CA TRP A 107 -22.47 -3.14 0.11
C TRP A 107 -22.63 -4.27 1.12
N ASP A 108 -23.86 -4.55 1.54
CA ASP A 108 -24.20 -5.57 2.53
C ASP A 108 -24.65 -6.91 1.94
N ASP A 109 -24.57 -7.08 0.62
CA ASP A 109 -24.80 -8.38 0.00
C ASP A 109 -23.76 -9.39 0.52
N PRO A 110 -24.14 -10.62 0.88
CA PRO A 110 -23.20 -11.71 1.09
C PRO A 110 -22.36 -11.94 -0.16
N VAL A 111 -21.05 -12.11 -0.01
CA VAL A 111 -20.12 -12.34 -1.14
C VAL A 111 -20.55 -13.52 -1.99
N ILE A 112 -21.02 -14.61 -1.35
CA ILE A 112 -21.48 -15.83 -2.02
C ILE A 112 -22.69 -15.64 -2.94
N LYS A 113 -23.43 -14.53 -2.81
CA LYS A 113 -24.51 -14.16 -3.75
C LYS A 113 -23.95 -13.87 -5.15
N HIS A 114 -22.76 -13.25 -5.20
CA HIS A 114 -22.12 -12.83 -6.45
C HIS A 114 -20.98 -13.78 -6.87
N LEU A 115 -20.38 -14.49 -5.92
CA LEU A 115 -19.26 -15.40 -6.10
C LEU A 115 -19.54 -16.71 -5.34
N PRO A 116 -20.41 -17.60 -5.87
CA PRO A 116 -20.85 -18.82 -5.17
C PRO A 116 -19.72 -19.77 -4.76
N GLU A 117 -18.59 -19.74 -5.47
CA GLU A 117 -17.38 -20.51 -5.18
C GLU A 117 -16.51 -19.94 -4.07
N PHE A 118 -16.82 -18.73 -3.57
CA PHE A 118 -16.10 -18.09 -2.47
C PHE A 118 -16.31 -18.88 -1.18
N GLN A 119 -15.21 -19.33 -0.57
CA GLN A 119 -15.23 -20.10 0.65
C GLN A 119 -14.08 -19.71 1.58
N LEU A 120 -14.37 -19.58 2.86
CA LEU A 120 -13.43 -19.36 3.94
C LEU A 120 -13.44 -20.56 4.89
N ALA A 121 -12.45 -20.65 5.78
CA ALA A 121 -12.29 -21.78 6.70
C ALA A 121 -13.52 -22.06 7.58
N ASP A 122 -14.22 -20.99 7.98
CA ASP A 122 -15.44 -21.10 8.76
C ASP A 122 -16.68 -20.95 7.84
N PRO A 123 -17.58 -21.92 7.80
CA PRO A 123 -18.81 -21.86 6.99
C PRO A 123 -19.76 -20.73 7.41
N PHE A 124 -19.77 -20.33 8.67
CA PHE A 124 -20.58 -19.20 9.13
C PHE A 124 -20.01 -17.91 8.58
N VAL A 125 -18.69 -17.69 8.69
CA VAL A 125 -18.00 -16.52 8.14
C VAL A 125 -18.21 -16.46 6.63
N THR A 126 -18.07 -17.58 5.92
CA THR A 126 -18.32 -17.68 4.47
C THR A 126 -19.70 -17.13 4.08
N ARG A 127 -20.75 -17.50 4.83
CA ARG A 127 -22.12 -17.05 4.55
C ARG A 127 -22.40 -15.60 4.95
N THR A 128 -21.63 -15.06 5.88
CA THR A 128 -21.92 -13.74 6.50
C THR A 128 -20.97 -12.63 6.10
N VAL A 129 -19.83 -12.94 5.44
CA VAL A 129 -18.94 -11.96 4.84
C VAL A 129 -19.66 -11.21 3.72
N ARG A 130 -19.66 -9.88 3.80
CA ARG A 130 -20.33 -8.98 2.87
C ARG A 130 -19.35 -8.42 1.86
N VAL A 131 -19.85 -7.85 0.77
CA VAL A 131 -19.06 -7.18 -0.26
C VAL A 131 -18.17 -6.09 0.37
N ARG A 132 -18.69 -5.26 1.30
CA ARG A 132 -17.87 -4.26 2.00
C ARG A 132 -16.73 -4.87 2.82
N ASP A 133 -16.92 -6.05 3.40
CA ASP A 133 -15.90 -6.71 4.23
C ASP A 133 -14.69 -7.18 3.38
N LEU A 134 -14.84 -7.32 2.06
CA LEU A 134 -13.72 -7.55 1.14
C LEU A 134 -12.76 -6.35 1.06
N LEU A 135 -13.23 -5.15 1.40
CA LEU A 135 -12.53 -3.88 1.22
C LEU A 135 -12.06 -3.25 2.54
N THR A 136 -12.30 -3.87 3.69
CA THR A 136 -12.14 -3.23 5.01
C THR A 136 -11.15 -3.92 5.94
N HIS A 137 -10.48 -4.99 5.49
CA HIS A 137 -9.45 -5.72 6.24
C HIS A 137 -9.90 -6.28 7.61
N ASN A 138 -11.19 -6.57 7.76
CA ASN A 138 -11.79 -7.03 9.03
C ASN A 138 -12.51 -8.38 8.92
N ALA A 139 -12.23 -9.15 7.89
CA ALA A 139 -12.88 -10.45 7.67
C ALA A 139 -12.42 -11.56 8.65
N GLY A 140 -11.45 -11.29 9.50
CA GLY A 140 -10.94 -12.24 10.50
C GLY A 140 -9.78 -13.11 10.03
N LEU A 141 -9.40 -13.07 8.76
CA LEU A 141 -8.36 -13.94 8.19
C LEU A 141 -6.96 -13.56 8.70
N ALA A 142 -6.11 -14.58 8.93
CA ALA A 142 -4.67 -14.38 9.03
C ALA A 142 -4.08 -13.87 7.71
N ASN A 143 -2.87 -13.28 7.75
CA ASN A 143 -2.18 -12.84 6.52
C ASN A 143 -1.95 -14.04 5.59
N ALA A 144 -2.20 -13.85 4.30
CA ALA A 144 -2.12 -14.89 3.27
C ALA A 144 -1.36 -14.43 2.00
N ASP A 145 -0.41 -13.52 2.15
CA ASP A 145 0.34 -12.96 1.02
C ASP A 145 1.17 -14.00 0.26
N HIS A 146 1.53 -15.12 0.92
CA HIS A 146 2.17 -16.28 0.27
C HIS A 146 1.34 -16.91 -0.87
N LEU A 147 0.05 -16.61 -0.98
CA LEU A 147 -0.79 -17.09 -2.09
C LEU A 147 -0.51 -16.36 -3.42
N TRP A 148 0.08 -15.19 -3.36
CA TRP A 148 0.34 -14.37 -4.55
C TRP A 148 1.79 -13.88 -4.64
N TYR A 149 2.46 -13.66 -3.50
CA TYR A 149 3.80 -13.09 -3.47
C TYR A 149 4.84 -14.11 -3.93
N ALA A 150 5.62 -13.75 -4.95
CA ALA A 150 6.59 -14.63 -5.63
C ALA A 150 5.99 -16.01 -6.02
N ASN A 151 4.70 -16.02 -6.39
CA ASN A 151 3.95 -17.22 -6.71
C ASN A 151 3.13 -16.98 -7.98
N ASN A 152 2.93 -18.02 -8.79
CA ASN A 152 2.19 -17.99 -10.06
C ASN A 152 0.91 -18.82 -9.96
N LEU A 153 0.18 -18.69 -8.86
CA LEU A 153 -1.15 -19.31 -8.73
C LEU A 153 -2.15 -18.48 -9.54
N GLY A 154 -2.86 -19.12 -10.45
CA GLY A 154 -3.97 -18.45 -11.16
C GLY A 154 -5.14 -18.13 -10.22
N ALA A 155 -5.97 -17.16 -10.60
CA ALA A 155 -7.10 -16.65 -9.82
C ALA A 155 -7.99 -17.75 -9.22
N LYS A 156 -8.32 -18.81 -9.99
CA LYS A 156 -9.12 -19.93 -9.53
C LYS A 156 -8.48 -20.68 -8.36
N GLU A 157 -7.17 -20.86 -8.39
CA GLU A 157 -6.44 -21.58 -7.34
C GLU A 157 -6.28 -20.73 -6.09
N ILE A 158 -6.05 -19.42 -6.24
CA ILE A 158 -6.03 -18.48 -5.11
C ILE A 158 -7.39 -18.53 -4.40
N LEU A 159 -8.50 -18.38 -5.14
CA LEU A 159 -9.85 -18.42 -4.57
C LEU A 159 -10.12 -19.75 -3.84
N ARG A 160 -9.72 -20.89 -4.45
CA ARG A 160 -9.87 -22.21 -3.83
C ARG A 160 -9.09 -22.36 -2.54
N ARG A 161 -7.87 -21.76 -2.44
CA ARG A 161 -7.02 -21.88 -1.24
C ARG A 161 -7.46 -20.94 -0.12
N MET A 162 -8.24 -19.91 -0.39
CA MET A 162 -8.73 -19.02 0.66
C MET A 162 -9.49 -19.74 1.78
N GLN A 163 -10.15 -20.88 1.49
CA GLN A 163 -10.81 -21.70 2.49
C GLN A 163 -9.87 -22.34 3.54
N PHE A 164 -8.56 -22.34 3.29
CA PHE A 164 -7.57 -22.89 4.20
C PHE A 164 -6.84 -21.81 5.01
N ILE A 165 -7.16 -20.51 4.81
CA ILE A 165 -6.58 -19.44 5.61
C ILE A 165 -7.22 -19.48 6.99
N PRO A 166 -6.44 -19.64 8.08
CA PRO A 166 -6.98 -19.66 9.42
C PRO A 166 -7.58 -18.30 9.80
N LEU A 167 -8.54 -18.31 10.71
CA LEU A 167 -9.07 -17.10 11.33
C LEU A 167 -8.20 -16.71 12.52
N SER A 168 -7.79 -15.45 12.59
CA SER A 168 -7.04 -14.87 13.71
C SER A 168 -7.95 -14.22 14.75
N TYR A 169 -9.15 -13.80 14.35
CA TYR A 169 -10.16 -13.17 15.20
C TYR A 169 -11.56 -13.33 14.56
N PRO A 170 -12.66 -13.12 15.32
CA PRO A 170 -14.00 -13.18 14.76
C PRO A 170 -14.21 -12.13 13.66
N VAL A 171 -15.02 -12.47 12.66
CA VAL A 171 -15.35 -11.50 11.57
C VAL A 171 -15.82 -10.17 12.14
N ARG A 172 -15.24 -9.07 11.64
CA ARG A 172 -15.44 -7.67 12.09
C ARG A 172 -14.95 -7.38 13.53
N GLY A 173 -14.22 -8.32 14.17
CA GLY A 173 -13.71 -8.18 15.53
C GLY A 173 -12.27 -7.65 15.63
N GLY A 174 -11.62 -7.34 14.52
CA GLY A 174 -10.24 -6.89 14.50
C GLY A 174 -9.81 -6.35 13.13
N TYR A 175 -8.52 -6.25 12.93
CA TYR A 175 -7.90 -5.77 11.69
C TYR A 175 -6.74 -6.70 11.30
N THR A 176 -6.69 -7.11 10.06
CA THR A 176 -5.51 -7.71 9.43
C THR A 176 -5.51 -7.33 7.94
N TYR A 177 -4.47 -6.68 7.50
CA TYR A 177 -4.34 -6.28 6.09
C TYR A 177 -4.36 -7.49 5.15
N GLN A 178 -5.24 -7.48 4.12
CA GLN A 178 -5.53 -8.63 3.26
C GLN A 178 -5.57 -8.25 1.77
N ASN A 179 -4.57 -8.72 1.01
CA ASN A 179 -4.58 -8.54 -0.45
C ASN A 179 -5.56 -9.51 -1.13
N VAL A 180 -5.69 -10.74 -0.63
CA VAL A 180 -6.59 -11.77 -1.20
C VAL A 180 -8.07 -11.38 -1.10
N MET A 181 -8.47 -10.55 -0.14
CA MET A 181 -9.85 -10.07 -0.06
C MET A 181 -10.12 -9.01 -1.14
N TYR A 182 -9.16 -8.14 -1.45
CA TYR A 182 -9.26 -7.22 -2.59
C TYR A 182 -9.24 -7.97 -3.93
N PHE A 183 -8.48 -9.06 -4.04
CA PHE A 183 -8.56 -9.96 -5.17
C PHE A 183 -10.00 -10.48 -5.32
N ALA A 184 -10.62 -11.01 -4.27
CA ALA A 184 -12.01 -11.48 -4.30
C ALA A 184 -13.00 -10.34 -4.68
N ALA A 185 -12.75 -9.09 -4.24
CA ALA A 185 -13.53 -7.94 -4.69
C ALA A 185 -13.40 -7.70 -6.21
N GLY A 186 -12.21 -7.89 -6.77
CA GLY A 186 -11.98 -7.87 -8.22
C GLY A 186 -12.78 -8.95 -8.95
N GLU A 187 -12.86 -10.16 -8.40
CA GLU A 187 -13.65 -11.26 -8.95
C GLU A 187 -15.17 -10.97 -8.90
N VAL A 188 -15.65 -10.34 -7.81
CA VAL A 188 -17.04 -9.85 -7.74
C VAL A 188 -17.31 -8.82 -8.82
N ILE A 189 -16.42 -7.83 -9.00
CA ILE A 189 -16.56 -6.83 -10.07
C ILE A 189 -16.60 -7.51 -11.44
N ALA A 190 -15.72 -8.45 -11.69
CA ALA A 190 -15.67 -9.16 -12.96
C ALA A 190 -16.94 -9.95 -13.22
N ARG A 191 -17.43 -10.69 -12.24
CA ARG A 191 -18.64 -11.51 -12.34
C ARG A 191 -19.88 -10.67 -12.60
N VAL A 192 -20.05 -9.57 -11.86
CA VAL A 192 -21.24 -8.72 -11.92
C VAL A 192 -21.25 -7.83 -13.17
N SER A 193 -20.09 -7.35 -13.59
CA SER A 193 -19.97 -6.46 -14.76
C SER A 193 -19.87 -7.22 -16.09
N GLY A 194 -19.51 -8.49 -16.09
CA GLY A 194 -19.18 -9.28 -17.28
C GLY A 194 -17.85 -8.89 -17.93
N MET A 195 -17.01 -8.10 -17.24
CA MET A 195 -15.69 -7.67 -17.73
C MET A 195 -14.61 -7.97 -16.68
N PRO A 196 -13.39 -8.41 -17.06
CA PRO A 196 -12.28 -8.48 -16.12
C PRO A 196 -12.13 -7.17 -15.35
N TRP A 197 -11.72 -7.24 -14.08
CA TRP A 197 -11.52 -6.06 -13.23
C TRP A 197 -10.65 -4.99 -13.91
N SER A 198 -9.57 -5.40 -14.57
CA SER A 198 -8.66 -4.51 -15.29
C SER A 198 -9.35 -3.72 -16.42
N ALA A 199 -10.16 -4.40 -17.20
CA ALA A 199 -10.96 -3.76 -18.26
C ALA A 199 -12.03 -2.84 -17.68
N PHE A 200 -12.65 -3.24 -16.56
CA PHE A 200 -13.69 -2.43 -15.91
C PHE A 200 -13.11 -1.12 -15.37
N VAL A 201 -12.01 -1.15 -14.60
CA VAL A 201 -11.40 0.08 -14.03
C VAL A 201 -10.89 0.99 -15.14
N LYS A 202 -10.32 0.45 -16.21
CA LYS A 202 -9.88 1.22 -17.37
C LYS A 202 -11.04 1.97 -18.01
N LYS A 203 -12.10 1.26 -18.38
CA LYS A 203 -13.24 1.81 -19.11
C LYS A 203 -14.13 2.71 -18.23
N ARG A 204 -14.33 2.34 -16.96
CA ARG A 204 -15.34 2.98 -16.11
C ARG A 204 -14.75 4.00 -15.15
N LEU A 205 -13.43 4.03 -14.98
CA LEU A 205 -12.76 4.92 -14.05
C LEU A 205 -11.66 5.74 -14.74
N PHE A 206 -10.65 5.11 -15.35
CA PHE A 206 -9.49 5.82 -15.89
C PHE A 206 -9.86 6.67 -17.11
N GLU A 207 -10.57 6.12 -18.08
CA GLU A 207 -10.99 6.84 -19.29
C GLU A 207 -11.88 8.06 -18.96
N PRO A 208 -12.96 7.95 -18.15
CA PRO A 208 -13.76 9.10 -17.78
C PRO A 208 -12.99 10.20 -17.06
N ILE A 209 -12.05 9.84 -16.16
CA ILE A 209 -11.21 10.79 -15.43
C ILE A 209 -10.12 11.42 -16.34
N GLY A 210 -9.84 10.81 -17.50
CA GLY A 210 -8.80 11.23 -18.41
C GLY A 210 -7.38 10.79 -18.01
N MET A 211 -7.27 9.66 -17.29
CA MET A 211 -6.01 9.03 -16.87
C MET A 211 -5.45 8.18 -18.02
N THR A 212 -4.92 8.84 -19.05
CA THR A 212 -4.50 8.21 -20.31
C THR A 212 -3.14 7.52 -20.24
N ASN A 213 -2.35 7.81 -19.21
CA ASN A 213 -1.04 7.21 -18.94
C ASN A 213 -1.11 6.31 -17.69
N THR A 214 -2.23 5.58 -17.55
CA THR A 214 -2.51 4.68 -16.44
C THR A 214 -2.91 3.31 -16.99
N TYR A 215 -2.26 2.27 -16.49
CA TYR A 215 -2.35 0.92 -16.99
C TYR A 215 -2.77 -0.01 -15.84
N PRO A 216 -3.86 -0.78 -15.99
CA PRO A 216 -4.38 -1.63 -14.91
C PRO A 216 -3.55 -2.88 -14.65
N THR A 217 -2.62 -3.26 -15.56
CA THR A 217 -1.82 -4.47 -15.45
C THR A 217 -0.34 -4.19 -15.68
N PHE A 218 0.51 -5.06 -15.13
CA PHE A 218 1.94 -5.08 -15.44
C PHE A 218 2.17 -5.32 -16.94
N ALA A 219 1.42 -6.26 -17.53
CA ALA A 219 1.54 -6.58 -18.95
C ALA A 219 1.35 -5.36 -19.86
N GLU A 220 0.39 -4.46 -19.56
CA GLU A 220 0.18 -3.21 -20.31
C GLU A 220 1.28 -2.17 -20.03
N SER A 221 1.83 -2.16 -18.82
CA SER A 221 2.85 -1.19 -18.42
C SER A 221 4.23 -1.50 -18.97
N GLN A 222 4.60 -2.78 -19.09
CA GLN A 222 5.97 -3.20 -19.43
C GLN A 222 6.41 -2.80 -20.85
N VAL A 223 5.46 -2.55 -21.75
CA VAL A 223 5.75 -2.10 -23.12
C VAL A 223 5.91 -0.58 -23.22
N GLN A 224 5.75 0.16 -22.14
CA GLN A 224 5.90 1.61 -22.12
C GLN A 224 7.36 2.01 -21.94
N SER A 225 7.83 2.96 -22.75
CA SER A 225 9.24 3.40 -22.73
C SER A 225 9.59 4.32 -21.56
N ASN A 226 8.62 5.14 -21.08
CA ASN A 226 8.85 6.07 -19.97
C ASN A 226 8.40 5.45 -18.63
N ARG A 227 9.13 4.45 -18.19
CA ARG A 227 8.81 3.63 -17.03
C ARG A 227 9.98 3.56 -16.06
N SER A 228 9.71 3.61 -14.76
CA SER A 228 10.72 3.42 -13.73
C SER A 228 11.10 1.94 -13.57
N THR A 229 12.33 1.69 -13.19
CA THR A 229 12.84 0.38 -12.77
C THR A 229 12.90 0.35 -11.26
N PRO A 230 12.46 -0.72 -10.59
CA PRO A 230 12.56 -0.86 -9.14
C PRO A 230 14.02 -1.06 -8.70
N HIS A 231 14.35 -0.54 -7.49
CA HIS A 231 15.67 -0.70 -6.89
C HIS A 231 15.56 -1.24 -5.46
N TYR A 232 16.53 -2.02 -5.06
CA TYR A 232 16.61 -2.62 -3.74
C TYR A 232 17.99 -2.38 -3.12
N ARG A 233 18.06 -2.27 -1.79
CA ARG A 233 19.34 -2.15 -1.08
C ARG A 233 19.85 -3.54 -0.73
N VAL A 234 20.82 -4.02 -1.49
CA VAL A 234 21.47 -5.33 -1.31
C VAL A 234 22.84 -5.11 -0.72
N LYS A 235 23.11 -5.65 0.48
CA LYS A 235 24.41 -5.51 1.20
C LYS A 235 24.91 -4.05 1.25
N GLY A 236 23.99 -3.12 1.49
CA GLY A 236 24.28 -1.69 1.59
C GLY A 236 24.34 -0.92 0.27
N SER A 237 24.38 -1.58 -0.88
CA SER A 237 24.38 -0.94 -2.21
C SER A 237 22.98 -0.94 -2.83
N ILE A 238 22.57 0.18 -3.43
CA ILE A 238 21.33 0.26 -4.18
C ILE A 238 21.56 -0.27 -5.59
N VAL A 239 20.77 -1.28 -5.96
CA VAL A 239 20.86 -1.94 -7.27
C VAL A 239 19.48 -2.02 -7.93
N PRO A 240 19.39 -1.92 -9.28
CA PRO A 240 18.15 -2.21 -9.97
C PRO A 240 17.81 -3.69 -9.84
N ILE A 241 16.53 -3.98 -9.63
CA ILE A 241 16.00 -5.34 -9.57
C ILE A 241 14.96 -5.54 -10.68
N ARG A 242 14.51 -6.78 -10.86
CA ARG A 242 13.40 -7.07 -11.78
C ARG A 242 12.07 -6.62 -11.17
N ASP A 243 11.13 -6.29 -12.04
CA ASP A 243 9.76 -6.03 -11.60
C ASP A 243 9.07 -7.30 -11.11
N MET A 244 8.15 -7.12 -10.18
CA MET A 244 7.21 -8.14 -9.75
C MET A 244 5.87 -7.93 -10.44
N ALA A 245 5.42 -8.93 -11.21
CA ALA A 245 4.06 -8.96 -11.73
C ALA A 245 3.10 -9.42 -10.62
N VAL A 246 1.99 -8.68 -10.45
CA VAL A 246 0.94 -9.00 -9.46
C VAL A 246 -0.45 -8.99 -10.11
N ASP A 247 -0.50 -9.24 -11.42
CA ASP A 247 -1.74 -9.17 -12.21
C ASP A 247 -2.79 -10.17 -11.74
N GLU A 248 -2.38 -11.32 -11.18
CA GLU A 248 -3.30 -12.32 -10.62
C GLU A 248 -4.12 -11.81 -9.43
N VAL A 249 -3.56 -10.90 -8.65
CA VAL A 249 -4.27 -10.20 -7.56
C VAL A 249 -4.45 -8.71 -7.89
N GLY A 250 -4.63 -8.40 -9.16
CA GLY A 250 -4.56 -7.06 -9.72
C GLY A 250 -5.38 -6.01 -8.98
N ALA A 251 -6.59 -6.37 -8.54
CA ALA A 251 -7.46 -5.49 -7.76
C ALA A 251 -6.87 -5.03 -6.43
N ALA A 252 -5.83 -5.69 -5.93
CA ALA A 252 -5.10 -5.28 -4.74
C ALA A 252 -3.93 -4.34 -5.02
N GLY A 253 -3.33 -4.35 -6.27
CA GLY A 253 -2.11 -3.60 -6.42
C GLY A 253 -1.44 -3.54 -7.80
N SER A 254 -2.08 -3.95 -8.91
CA SER A 254 -1.40 -4.07 -10.20
C SER A 254 -1.33 -2.79 -11.05
N VAL A 255 -1.98 -1.70 -10.66
CA VAL A 255 -2.05 -0.48 -11.47
C VAL A 255 -0.67 0.19 -11.56
N TRP A 256 -0.35 0.65 -12.76
CA TRP A 256 0.81 1.48 -13.09
C TRP A 256 0.33 2.86 -13.54
N SER A 257 0.93 3.91 -13.00
CA SER A 257 0.51 5.28 -13.31
C SER A 257 1.64 6.28 -13.13
N SER A 258 1.40 7.52 -13.56
CA SER A 258 2.29 8.67 -13.41
C SER A 258 1.71 9.68 -12.43
N VAL A 259 2.56 10.57 -11.86
CA VAL A 259 2.06 11.64 -10.98
C VAL A 259 1.17 12.64 -11.71
N GLU A 260 1.30 12.76 -13.04
CA GLU A 260 0.39 13.58 -13.84
C GLU A 260 -1.04 12.99 -13.82
N ASP A 261 -1.20 11.69 -14.06
CA ASP A 261 -2.51 11.05 -14.00
C ASP A 261 -3.04 10.92 -12.57
N MET A 262 -2.15 10.67 -11.59
CA MET A 262 -2.55 10.64 -10.20
C MET A 262 -2.99 12.02 -9.67
N SER A 263 -2.58 13.11 -10.31
CA SER A 263 -3.15 14.45 -10.04
C SER A 263 -4.63 14.51 -10.39
N LYS A 264 -5.03 13.92 -11.52
CA LYS A 264 -6.44 13.83 -11.95
C LYS A 264 -7.25 12.94 -11.00
N TRP A 265 -6.65 11.82 -10.55
CA TRP A 265 -7.25 10.96 -9.53
C TRP A 265 -7.51 11.71 -8.22
N MET A 266 -6.51 12.46 -7.72
CA MET A 266 -6.67 13.28 -6.51
C MET A 266 -7.77 14.34 -6.67
N GLN A 267 -7.80 15.04 -7.82
CA GLN A 267 -8.86 16.02 -8.12
C GLN A 267 -10.23 15.36 -8.15
N PHE A 268 -10.37 14.19 -8.79
CA PHE A 268 -11.61 13.42 -8.81
C PHE A 268 -12.10 13.08 -7.40
N VAL A 269 -11.23 12.58 -6.53
CA VAL A 269 -11.61 12.24 -5.14
C VAL A 269 -11.98 13.51 -4.37
N LEU A 270 -11.20 14.57 -4.46
CA LEU A 270 -11.43 15.83 -3.74
C LEU A 270 -12.68 16.58 -4.24
N ASP A 271 -13.07 16.42 -5.49
CA ASP A 271 -14.31 16.99 -6.07
C ASP A 271 -15.53 16.07 -5.93
N SER A 272 -15.56 15.25 -4.89
CA SER A 272 -16.69 14.37 -4.57
C SER A 272 -17.03 13.41 -5.71
N ALA A 273 -16.02 12.81 -6.32
CA ALA A 273 -16.12 11.86 -7.43
C ALA A 273 -16.85 12.41 -8.68
N LYS A 274 -16.61 13.69 -9.01
CA LYS A 274 -17.15 14.31 -10.21
C LYS A 274 -16.15 14.31 -11.36
N VAL A 275 -16.68 14.20 -12.56
CA VAL A 275 -15.95 14.35 -13.83
C VAL A 275 -16.69 15.37 -14.67
N ASN A 276 -16.01 16.46 -15.06
CA ASN A 276 -16.63 17.57 -15.83
C ASN A 276 -17.93 18.09 -15.18
N GLY A 277 -17.96 18.21 -13.86
CA GLY A 277 -19.08 18.69 -13.07
C GLY A 277 -20.23 17.68 -12.89
N LYS A 278 -20.14 16.48 -13.47
CA LYS A 278 -21.12 15.39 -13.29
C LYS A 278 -20.58 14.35 -12.32
N GLY A 279 -21.39 13.93 -11.35
CA GLY A 279 -21.04 12.85 -10.43
C GLY A 279 -20.86 11.54 -11.20
N LEU A 280 -19.70 10.92 -11.05
CA LEU A 280 -19.46 9.52 -11.44
C LEU A 280 -20.04 8.59 -10.37
N LEU A 281 -20.06 9.04 -9.13
CA LEU A 281 -20.71 8.39 -7.99
C LEU A 281 -21.84 9.29 -7.48
N LYS A 282 -22.88 8.68 -6.91
CA LYS A 282 -23.92 9.39 -6.16
C LYS A 282 -23.32 9.93 -4.86
N PRO A 283 -23.83 11.06 -4.31
CA PRO A 283 -23.33 11.64 -3.08
C PRO A 283 -23.30 10.66 -1.89
N GLU A 284 -24.31 9.81 -1.75
CA GLU A 284 -24.45 8.84 -0.70
C GLU A 284 -23.38 7.74 -0.80
N THR A 285 -23.12 7.27 -2.01
CA THR A 285 -22.12 6.25 -2.30
C THR A 285 -20.70 6.79 -2.12
N TYR A 286 -20.47 8.05 -2.54
CA TYR A 286 -19.20 8.74 -2.26
C TYR A 286 -18.97 8.89 -0.75
N ALA A 287 -19.99 9.29 0.00
CA ALA A 287 -19.87 9.40 1.46
C ALA A 287 -19.58 8.05 2.12
N GLU A 288 -20.23 6.97 1.67
CA GLU A 288 -19.98 5.62 2.19
C GLU A 288 -18.57 5.12 1.83
N TRP A 289 -18.03 5.45 0.64
CA TRP A 289 -16.68 5.09 0.22
C TRP A 289 -15.60 5.64 1.18
N LEU A 290 -15.79 6.84 1.71
CA LEU A 290 -14.83 7.49 2.62
C LEU A 290 -15.21 7.36 4.11
N LYS A 291 -16.33 6.70 4.43
CA LYS A 291 -16.76 6.51 5.80
C LYS A 291 -15.85 5.51 6.53
N PRO A 292 -15.37 5.81 7.76
CA PRO A 292 -14.66 4.85 8.59
C PRO A 292 -15.43 3.55 8.78
N GLN A 293 -14.80 2.41 8.53
CA GLN A 293 -15.41 1.07 8.60
C GLN A 293 -14.78 0.21 9.69
N THR A 294 -13.46 0.28 9.85
CA THR A 294 -12.70 -0.58 10.77
C THR A 294 -11.77 0.28 11.62
N LEU A 295 -11.76 0.06 12.93
CA LEU A 295 -10.70 0.61 13.78
C LEU A 295 -9.39 -0.13 13.50
N VAL A 296 -8.32 0.60 13.25
CA VAL A 296 -6.98 0.03 13.11
C VAL A 296 -6.22 0.28 14.40
N PRO A 297 -5.77 -0.75 15.13
CA PRO A 297 -4.94 -0.57 16.31
C PRO A 297 -3.68 0.23 15.97
N GLN A 298 -3.24 1.12 16.87
CA GLN A 298 -2.09 1.99 16.59
C GLN A 298 -0.78 1.22 16.36
N ASP A 299 -0.63 0.06 16.99
CA ASP A 299 0.51 -0.86 16.82
C ASP A 299 0.47 -1.62 15.48
N GLN A 300 -0.67 -1.63 14.80
CA GLN A 300 -0.86 -2.17 13.44
C GLN A 300 -0.99 -1.07 12.38
N PHE A 301 -0.88 0.18 12.78
CA PHE A 301 -0.85 1.33 11.90
C PHE A 301 0.60 1.64 11.48
N TYR A 302 0.81 2.72 10.73
CA TYR A 302 2.16 3.11 10.32
C TYR A 302 2.99 3.64 11.49
N PRO A 303 4.32 3.40 11.51
CA PRO A 303 5.20 3.93 12.55
C PRO A 303 5.13 5.45 12.72
N THR A 304 4.61 6.16 11.72
CA THR A 304 4.39 7.61 11.72
C THR A 304 3.51 8.09 12.87
N VAL A 305 2.70 7.22 13.51
CA VAL A 305 1.92 7.55 14.72
C VAL A 305 2.79 8.09 15.85
N ALA A 306 4.05 7.65 15.93
CA ALA A 306 5.00 8.14 16.93
C ALA A 306 5.28 9.66 16.78
N LEU A 307 5.18 10.19 15.56
CA LEU A 307 5.43 11.60 15.23
C LEU A 307 4.13 12.42 15.10
N THR A 308 3.08 11.80 14.55
CA THR A 308 1.80 12.48 14.27
C THR A 308 0.83 12.44 15.45
N LYS A 309 0.94 11.43 16.32
CA LYS A 309 0.15 11.24 17.55
C LYS A 309 -1.36 11.37 17.32
N PRO A 310 -1.94 10.60 16.40
CA PRO A 310 -3.35 10.66 16.13
C PRO A 310 -4.16 10.18 17.32
N THR A 311 -5.37 10.74 17.51
CA THR A 311 -6.32 10.28 18.54
C THR A 311 -7.08 9.06 18.08
N TRP A 312 -7.21 8.86 16.78
CA TRP A 312 -7.88 7.70 16.18
C TRP A 312 -7.23 7.30 14.87
N THR A 313 -7.30 6.00 14.56
CA THR A 313 -6.83 5.40 13.31
C THR A 313 -7.88 4.42 12.81
N THR A 314 -8.28 4.57 11.56
CA THR A 314 -9.33 3.75 10.93
C THR A 314 -8.96 3.34 9.51
N TYR A 315 -9.72 2.40 8.97
CA TYR A 315 -9.72 2.06 7.56
C TYR A 315 -11.14 2.18 6.99
N ALA A 316 -11.27 2.85 5.86
CA ALA A 316 -12.48 2.95 5.06
C ALA A 316 -12.43 1.95 3.88
N LEU A 317 -13.18 2.20 2.81
CA LEU A 317 -13.12 1.35 1.62
C LEU A 317 -11.91 1.75 0.76
N GLY A 318 -10.76 1.15 1.05
CA GLY A 318 -9.50 1.42 0.34
C GLY A 318 -8.69 2.61 0.85
N TRP A 319 -8.98 3.13 2.04
CA TRP A 319 -8.30 4.28 2.61
C TRP A 319 -7.96 4.07 4.08
N PHE A 320 -6.71 4.29 4.45
CA PHE A 320 -6.35 4.57 5.84
C PHE A 320 -6.78 5.97 6.20
N GLN A 321 -7.18 6.16 7.45
CA GLN A 321 -7.63 7.45 7.96
C GLN A 321 -7.10 7.69 9.37
N HIS A 322 -6.78 8.93 9.67
CA HIS A 322 -6.45 9.40 11.02
C HIS A 322 -6.67 10.91 11.12
N ASP A 323 -6.64 11.44 12.33
CA ASP A 323 -6.60 12.88 12.55
C ASP A 323 -5.15 13.38 12.56
N TYR A 324 -4.93 14.53 11.94
CA TYR A 324 -3.67 15.26 11.97
C TYR A 324 -3.92 16.75 12.14
N MET A 325 -3.41 17.35 13.23
CA MET A 325 -3.62 18.77 13.57
C MET A 325 -5.09 19.18 13.48
N GLY A 326 -6.00 18.35 14.03
CA GLY A 326 -7.44 18.58 14.04
C GLY A 326 -8.15 18.40 12.69
N LYS A 327 -7.47 17.87 11.66
CA LYS A 327 -8.01 17.64 10.32
C LYS A 327 -8.00 16.16 10.00
N THR A 328 -9.03 15.66 9.33
CA THR A 328 -9.07 14.28 8.85
C THR A 328 -8.16 14.12 7.63
N VAL A 329 -7.29 13.13 7.69
CA VAL A 329 -6.44 12.67 6.59
C VAL A 329 -7.00 11.37 6.04
N HIS A 330 -7.16 11.29 4.72
CA HIS A 330 -7.31 10.02 4.00
C HIS A 330 -6.02 9.74 3.26
N PHE A 331 -5.45 8.56 3.42
CA PHE A 331 -4.23 8.20 2.70
C PHE A 331 -4.18 6.70 2.42
N HIS A 332 -3.33 6.31 1.52
CA HIS A 332 -2.92 4.92 1.36
C HIS A 332 -1.49 4.86 0.85
N THR A 333 -0.71 3.90 1.35
CA THR A 333 0.60 3.59 0.79
C THR A 333 0.50 2.47 -0.23
N GLY A 334 1.48 2.41 -1.10
CA GLY A 334 1.73 1.28 -1.98
C GLY A 334 3.18 0.84 -1.86
N SER A 335 3.43 -0.47 -1.83
CA SER A 335 4.77 -1.02 -1.85
C SER A 335 4.77 -2.34 -2.62
N MET A 336 5.73 -2.51 -3.47
CA MET A 336 6.24 -3.75 -4.02
C MET A 336 7.76 -3.68 -3.98
N ASP A 337 8.44 -4.81 -4.13
CA ASP A 337 9.90 -4.84 -4.12
C ASP A 337 10.48 -3.74 -5.02
N GLY A 338 11.23 -2.85 -4.41
CA GLY A 338 11.91 -1.76 -5.09
C GLY A 338 11.03 -0.58 -5.54
N THR A 339 9.74 -0.56 -5.20
CA THR A 339 8.83 0.53 -5.60
C THR A 339 7.94 0.96 -4.45
N THR A 340 7.78 2.26 -4.27
CA THR A 340 6.93 2.84 -3.22
C THR A 340 6.01 3.92 -3.79
N ALA A 341 4.81 3.99 -3.21
CA ALA A 341 3.81 5.01 -3.52
C ALA A 341 3.12 5.48 -2.23
N ILE A 342 2.62 6.71 -2.23
CA ILE A 342 1.67 7.21 -1.25
C ILE A 342 0.75 8.23 -1.89
N ILE A 343 -0.53 8.12 -1.58
CA ILE A 343 -1.51 9.17 -1.77
C ILE A 343 -1.94 9.70 -0.42
N GLY A 344 -1.97 11.02 -0.26
CA GLY A 344 -2.52 11.67 0.93
C GLY A 344 -3.48 12.78 0.55
N LEU A 345 -4.63 12.82 1.21
CA LEU A 345 -5.68 13.81 1.01
C LEU A 345 -6.01 14.50 2.32
N LEU A 346 -6.14 15.80 2.28
CA LEU A 346 -6.61 16.66 3.37
C LEU A 346 -7.87 17.38 2.88
N PRO A 347 -9.07 16.71 2.91
CA PRO A 347 -10.28 17.23 2.25
C PRO A 347 -10.73 18.58 2.76
N SER A 348 -10.60 18.84 4.07
CA SER A 348 -10.95 20.15 4.67
C SER A 348 -10.13 21.33 4.11
N GLN A 349 -9.03 21.05 3.43
CA GLN A 349 -8.15 22.02 2.77
C GLN A 349 -8.16 21.87 1.26
N ASN A 350 -9.00 20.98 0.70
CA ASN A 350 -9.01 20.64 -0.72
C ASN A 350 -7.59 20.41 -1.28
N LEU A 351 -6.79 19.63 -0.52
CA LEU A 351 -5.37 19.38 -0.78
C LEU A 351 -5.13 17.88 -0.97
N GLY A 352 -4.39 17.56 -2.01
CA GLY A 352 -3.90 16.20 -2.27
C GLY A 352 -2.41 16.21 -2.59
N VAL A 353 -1.71 15.16 -2.19
CA VAL A 353 -0.31 14.91 -2.51
C VAL A 353 -0.14 13.47 -2.94
N TYR A 354 0.65 13.26 -3.97
CA TYR A 354 1.02 11.94 -4.45
C TYR A 354 2.54 11.84 -4.59
N VAL A 355 3.13 10.77 -4.08
CA VAL A 355 4.58 10.51 -4.16
C VAL A 355 4.81 9.11 -4.69
N LEU A 356 5.69 9.00 -5.69
CA LEU A 356 6.17 7.74 -6.27
C LEU A 356 7.68 7.66 -6.12
N GLY A 357 8.21 6.51 -5.75
CA GLY A 357 9.64 6.27 -5.61
C GLY A 357 10.04 4.90 -6.15
N ASN A 358 11.22 4.80 -6.75
CA ASN A 358 11.75 3.53 -7.28
C ASN A 358 12.83 2.92 -6.36
N LEU A 359 12.64 3.03 -5.06
CA LEU A 359 13.47 2.37 -4.06
C LEU A 359 12.58 1.66 -3.04
N ASP A 360 12.95 0.44 -2.71
CA ASP A 360 12.28 -0.33 -1.67
C ASP A 360 12.26 0.39 -0.33
N HIS A 361 11.12 0.36 0.35
CA HIS A 361 10.93 1.02 1.64
C HIS A 361 11.46 2.46 1.74
N ALA A 362 11.38 3.24 0.64
CA ALA A 362 11.71 4.66 0.66
C ALA A 362 10.63 5.46 1.40
N GLU A 363 10.69 5.49 2.73
CA GLU A 363 9.68 6.10 3.59
C GLU A 363 9.69 7.63 3.58
N VAL A 364 10.58 8.24 2.79
CA VAL A 364 10.51 9.66 2.41
C VAL A 364 9.13 10.05 1.87
N ARG A 365 8.38 9.08 1.30
CA ARG A 365 6.99 9.29 0.85
C ARG A 365 6.11 9.85 1.97
N HIS A 366 6.21 9.35 3.20
CA HIS A 366 5.48 9.89 4.35
C HIS A 366 5.95 11.29 4.73
N ALA A 367 7.27 11.52 4.73
CA ALA A 367 7.84 12.83 5.02
C ALA A 367 7.33 13.90 4.06
N LEU A 368 7.30 13.60 2.76
CA LEU A 368 6.82 14.51 1.73
C LEU A 368 5.31 14.75 1.81
N MET A 369 4.52 13.72 2.16
CA MET A 369 3.08 13.85 2.38
C MET A 369 2.78 14.83 3.53
N TYR A 370 3.38 14.63 4.71
CA TYR A 370 3.14 15.51 5.86
C TYR A 370 3.75 16.91 5.64
N LYS A 371 4.89 16.99 4.97
CA LYS A 371 5.46 18.32 4.61
C LYS A 371 4.54 19.11 3.68
N ALA A 372 3.92 18.44 2.69
CA ALA A 372 2.93 19.06 1.84
C ALA A 372 1.69 19.53 2.63
N PHE A 373 1.22 18.72 3.58
CA PHE A 373 0.11 19.08 4.45
C PHE A 373 0.44 20.30 5.33
N ASP A 374 1.63 20.37 5.92
CA ASP A 374 2.06 21.52 6.70
C ASP A 374 2.19 22.77 5.83
N TYR A 375 2.79 22.60 4.67
CA TYR A 375 3.15 23.72 3.82
C TYR A 375 1.95 24.32 3.06
N PHE A 376 1.07 23.48 2.49
CA PHE A 376 -0.08 23.89 1.68
C PHE A 376 -1.42 23.76 2.40
N GLY A 377 -1.49 22.99 3.47
CA GLY A 377 -2.73 22.60 4.18
C GLY A 377 -3.04 23.45 5.40
N ASN A 378 -2.25 24.50 5.65
CA ASN A 378 -2.48 25.43 6.76
C ASN A 378 -2.68 24.71 8.12
N THR A 379 -1.79 23.76 8.42
CA THR A 379 -1.83 22.97 9.67
C THR A 379 -1.25 23.73 10.86
N GLY A 380 -0.51 24.83 10.61
CA GLY A 380 0.23 25.56 11.64
C GLY A 380 1.55 24.91 12.06
N ALA A 381 1.88 23.73 11.55
CA ALA A 381 3.14 23.06 11.80
C ALA A 381 4.23 23.47 10.78
N ASN A 382 5.48 23.52 11.23
CA ASN A 382 6.64 23.75 10.36
C ASN A 382 7.77 22.81 10.78
N ARG A 383 7.61 21.52 10.45
CA ARG A 383 8.55 20.46 10.84
C ARG A 383 9.48 20.11 9.69
N ASP A 384 10.68 19.62 10.04
CA ASP A 384 11.56 18.94 9.09
C ASP A 384 11.23 17.44 9.06
N TRP A 385 10.15 17.14 8.37
CA TRP A 385 9.63 15.77 8.26
C TRP A 385 10.64 14.79 7.68
N SER A 386 11.52 15.22 6.76
CA SER A 386 12.52 14.34 6.16
C SER A 386 13.51 13.84 7.21
N THR A 387 14.04 14.74 8.03
CA THR A 387 14.99 14.39 9.11
C THR A 387 14.31 13.58 10.22
N GLU A 388 13.09 13.98 10.65
CA GLU A 388 12.39 13.29 11.72
C GLU A 388 11.94 11.88 11.31
N MET A 389 11.40 11.71 10.10
CA MET A 389 11.03 10.39 9.58
C MET A 389 12.24 9.50 9.37
N LYS A 390 13.33 10.06 8.84
CA LYS A 390 14.56 9.28 8.67
C LYS A 390 15.08 8.76 10.02
N ALA A 391 15.13 9.59 11.03
CA ALA A 391 15.53 9.16 12.37
C ALA A 391 14.62 8.07 12.95
N LEU A 392 13.30 8.17 12.74
CA LEU A 392 12.34 7.15 13.16
C LEU A 392 12.60 5.80 12.47
N TYR A 393 12.72 5.79 11.14
CA TYR A 393 12.89 4.55 10.38
C TYR A 393 14.30 3.95 10.52
N ASP A 394 15.35 4.78 10.63
CA ASP A 394 16.69 4.31 10.97
C ASP A 394 16.71 3.61 12.36
N GLY A 395 15.97 4.18 13.34
CA GLY A 395 15.81 3.55 14.66
C GLY A 395 15.06 2.20 14.58
N ILE A 396 14.09 2.05 13.69
CA ILE A 396 13.40 0.78 13.45
C ILE A 396 14.37 -0.24 12.83
N ALA A 397 15.13 0.17 11.82
CA ALA A 397 16.12 -0.70 11.15
C ALA A 397 17.20 -1.19 12.14
N ILE A 398 17.72 -0.31 13.01
CA ILE A 398 18.67 -0.69 14.06
C ILE A 398 18.08 -1.73 15.01
N ARG A 399 16.83 -1.56 15.46
CA ARG A 399 16.15 -2.55 16.33
C ARG A 399 15.94 -3.89 15.63
N ALA A 400 15.56 -3.87 14.35
CA ALA A 400 15.41 -5.08 13.54
C ALA A 400 16.75 -5.83 13.43
N ASP A 401 17.84 -5.11 13.19
CA ASP A 401 19.19 -5.70 13.12
C ASP A 401 19.62 -6.30 14.46
N GLN A 402 19.41 -5.61 15.57
CA GLN A 402 19.68 -6.14 16.92
C GLN A 402 18.85 -7.42 17.18
N SER A 403 17.62 -7.49 16.71
CA SER A 403 16.77 -8.68 16.84
C SER A 403 17.33 -9.85 16.02
N ARG A 404 17.81 -9.59 14.80
CA ARG A 404 18.52 -10.59 13.98
C ARG A 404 19.79 -11.10 14.67
N GLN A 405 20.58 -10.21 15.24
CA GLN A 405 21.79 -10.59 15.98
C GLN A 405 21.47 -11.47 17.19
N ARG A 406 20.41 -11.15 17.96
CA ARG A 406 19.94 -12.00 19.07
C ARG A 406 19.54 -13.41 18.60
N LEU A 407 18.83 -13.52 17.46
CA LEU A 407 18.51 -14.82 16.88
C LEU A 407 19.78 -15.62 16.52
N VAL A 408 20.80 -14.95 15.98
CA VAL A 408 22.10 -15.59 15.71
C VAL A 408 22.77 -16.08 17.01
N GLN A 409 22.71 -15.31 18.07
CA GLN A 409 23.27 -15.70 19.38
C GLN A 409 22.54 -16.87 20.04
N GLN A 410 21.25 -17.10 19.71
CA GLN A 410 20.46 -18.24 20.20
C GLN A 410 20.80 -19.56 19.48
N ARG A 411 21.67 -19.54 18.49
CA ARG A 411 22.13 -20.75 17.83
C ARG A 411 22.82 -21.67 18.82
N VAL A 412 22.41 -22.94 18.90
CA VAL A 412 23.10 -23.95 19.68
C VAL A 412 24.30 -24.45 18.86
N PRO A 413 25.55 -24.16 19.27
CA PRO A 413 26.71 -24.57 18.49
C PRO A 413 26.98 -26.07 18.58
N ASN A 414 27.79 -26.60 17.65
CA ASN A 414 28.28 -27.98 17.64
C ASN A 414 27.20 -29.06 17.59
N THR A 415 25.96 -28.72 17.13
CA THR A 415 24.90 -29.69 16.87
C THR A 415 25.00 -30.23 15.44
N LYS A 416 24.39 -31.37 15.22
CA LYS A 416 24.22 -31.97 13.89
C LYS A 416 22.73 -32.28 13.68
N PRO A 417 22.28 -32.40 12.43
CA PRO A 417 20.96 -32.94 12.13
C PRO A 417 20.86 -34.35 12.72
N ASN A 418 19.67 -34.73 13.22
CA ASN A 418 19.43 -36.07 13.79
C ASN A 418 19.49 -37.17 12.73
N LEU A 419 19.30 -36.84 11.47
CA LEU A 419 19.30 -37.75 10.34
C LEU A 419 20.31 -37.34 9.27
N PRO A 420 20.74 -38.26 8.39
CA PRO A 420 21.47 -37.92 7.17
C PRO A 420 20.66 -36.89 6.33
N LEU A 421 21.33 -35.92 5.67
CA LEU A 421 20.66 -34.90 4.88
C LEU A 421 19.70 -35.47 3.82
N ALA A 422 20.04 -36.60 3.24
CA ALA A 422 19.18 -37.30 2.27
C ALA A 422 17.79 -37.62 2.82
N ASP A 423 17.65 -37.87 4.12
CA ASP A 423 16.39 -38.23 4.76
C ASP A 423 15.42 -37.05 4.92
N TYR A 424 15.92 -35.81 4.84
CA TYR A 424 15.08 -34.61 4.81
C TYR A 424 14.56 -34.27 3.41
N ALA A 425 15.18 -34.81 2.36
CA ALA A 425 14.71 -34.67 0.99
C ALA A 425 13.36 -35.36 0.81
N GLY A 426 12.46 -34.73 0.04
CA GLY A 426 11.12 -35.23 -0.21
C GLY A 426 10.15 -34.15 -0.58
N THR A 427 8.89 -34.52 -0.72
CA THR A 427 7.79 -33.64 -1.02
C THR A 427 6.98 -33.34 0.24
N TYR A 428 6.72 -32.09 0.51
CA TYR A 428 5.96 -31.61 1.66
C TYR A 428 4.71 -30.89 1.16
N VAL A 429 3.56 -31.22 1.76
CA VAL A 429 2.26 -30.75 1.27
C VAL A 429 1.46 -30.05 2.38
N HIS A 430 0.79 -28.98 2.02
CA HIS A 430 -0.19 -28.29 2.87
C HIS A 430 -1.34 -27.75 2.01
N PRO A 431 -2.59 -27.84 2.46
CA PRO A 431 -3.73 -27.36 1.65
C PRO A 431 -3.61 -25.89 1.23
N LEU A 432 -3.08 -25.04 2.12
CA LEU A 432 -2.90 -23.61 1.89
C LEU A 432 -1.64 -23.32 1.04
N TYR A 433 -0.48 -23.89 1.44
CA TYR A 433 0.81 -23.59 0.79
C TYR A 433 1.05 -24.42 -0.48
N GLY A 434 0.31 -25.49 -0.66
CA GLY A 434 0.51 -26.40 -1.79
C GLY A 434 1.62 -27.40 -1.55
N GLU A 435 2.35 -27.74 -2.60
CA GLU A 435 3.43 -28.72 -2.60
C GLU A 435 4.78 -28.02 -2.68
N ILE A 436 5.70 -28.35 -1.78
CA ILE A 436 7.07 -27.87 -1.74
C ILE A 436 8.02 -29.04 -1.83
N SER A 437 8.99 -28.97 -2.73
CA SER A 437 10.03 -29.99 -2.91
C SER A 437 11.31 -29.62 -2.17
N VAL A 438 11.84 -30.54 -1.37
CA VAL A 438 13.17 -30.46 -0.75
C VAL A 438 14.06 -31.47 -1.45
N THR A 439 15.18 -31.01 -2.00
CA THR A 439 16.14 -31.85 -2.73
C THR A 439 17.53 -31.73 -2.13
N LEU A 440 18.34 -32.78 -2.24
CA LEU A 440 19.76 -32.75 -1.88
C LEU A 440 20.59 -32.46 -3.12
N VAL A 441 21.24 -31.31 -3.17
CA VAL A 441 22.03 -30.83 -4.31
C VAL A 441 23.44 -30.48 -3.81
N ASN A 442 24.46 -31.12 -4.36
CA ASN A 442 25.85 -30.86 -4.02
C ASN A 442 26.16 -30.87 -2.49
N GLY A 443 25.51 -31.79 -1.76
CA GLY A 443 25.71 -31.93 -0.32
C GLY A 443 24.95 -30.93 0.57
N ALA A 444 24.08 -30.11 -0.01
CA ALA A 444 23.19 -29.18 0.72
C ALA A 444 21.72 -29.43 0.34
N LEU A 445 20.81 -29.16 1.27
CA LEU A 445 19.38 -29.18 0.99
C LEU A 445 18.98 -27.91 0.24
N GLU A 446 18.13 -28.05 -0.75
CA GLU A 446 17.50 -26.95 -1.45
C GLU A 446 15.98 -27.12 -1.44
N ILE A 447 15.27 -26.02 -1.16
CA ILE A 447 13.81 -25.93 -1.25
C ILE A 447 13.44 -25.20 -2.51
N LYS A 448 12.61 -25.80 -3.34
CA LYS A 448 11.88 -25.11 -4.40
C LYS A 448 10.49 -24.79 -3.89
N GLN A 449 10.29 -23.54 -3.46
CA GLN A 449 9.03 -23.07 -2.89
C GLN A 449 8.03 -22.70 -4.00
N THR A 450 8.51 -21.97 -5.03
CA THR A 450 7.73 -21.63 -6.22
C THR A 450 8.59 -21.81 -7.47
N ALA A 451 8.05 -21.50 -8.66
CA ALA A 451 8.84 -21.51 -9.90
C ALA A 451 10.04 -20.55 -9.83
N GLU A 452 9.93 -19.47 -9.08
CA GLU A 452 10.90 -18.35 -9.01
C GLU A 452 11.71 -18.36 -7.71
N LEU A 453 11.16 -18.89 -6.61
CA LEU A 453 11.77 -18.84 -5.29
C LEU A 453 12.36 -20.19 -4.89
N THR A 454 13.68 -20.22 -4.83
CA THR A 454 14.49 -21.34 -4.33
C THR A 454 15.27 -20.90 -3.10
N LEU A 455 15.32 -21.75 -2.07
CA LEU A 455 16.08 -21.52 -0.86
C LEU A 455 17.21 -22.56 -0.77
N LYS A 456 18.44 -22.12 -0.67
CA LYS A 456 19.58 -22.97 -0.31
C LYS A 456 19.69 -23.04 1.19
N LEU A 457 19.70 -24.25 1.77
CA LEU A 457 19.65 -24.47 3.21
C LEU A 457 21.06 -24.68 3.79
N GLU A 458 21.32 -24.00 4.89
CA GLU A 458 22.48 -24.21 5.75
C GLU A 458 22.01 -24.77 7.10
N HIS A 459 22.72 -25.76 7.64
CA HIS A 459 22.39 -26.31 8.95
C HIS A 459 22.54 -25.23 10.04
N TRP A 460 21.50 -25.05 10.84
CA TRP A 460 21.49 -24.07 11.91
C TRP A 460 21.75 -24.72 13.29
N HIS A 461 20.86 -25.54 13.76
CA HIS A 461 21.00 -26.39 14.93
C HIS A 461 19.95 -27.50 14.91
N PHE A 462 20.27 -28.70 15.43
CA PHE A 462 19.39 -29.88 15.43
C PHE A 462 18.78 -30.10 14.03
N ASP A 463 17.44 -30.22 13.94
CA ASP A 463 16.71 -30.36 12.67
C ASP A 463 16.23 -29.04 12.11
N THR A 464 16.86 -27.93 12.49
CA THR A 464 16.57 -26.59 12.01
C THR A 464 17.66 -26.14 11.03
N PHE A 465 17.23 -25.56 9.93
CA PHE A 465 18.07 -25.01 8.87
C PHE A 465 17.73 -23.55 8.62
N ARG A 466 18.65 -22.82 8.02
CA ARG A 466 18.41 -21.49 7.48
C ARG A 466 18.48 -21.51 5.97
N GLY A 467 17.46 -21.00 5.30
CA GLY A 467 17.38 -20.93 3.86
C GLY A 467 17.67 -19.54 3.35
N MET A 468 18.71 -19.39 2.51
CA MET A 468 18.94 -18.14 1.77
C MET A 468 18.21 -18.19 0.44
N SER A 469 17.49 -17.12 0.13
CA SER A 469 16.76 -16.97 -1.12
C SER A 469 17.70 -16.79 -2.31
N ASN A 470 17.31 -17.28 -3.49
CA ASN A 470 17.95 -16.94 -4.77
C ASN A 470 17.58 -15.53 -5.27
N LEU A 471 16.68 -14.82 -4.57
CA LEU A 471 16.32 -13.45 -4.84
C LEU A 471 17.23 -12.50 -4.04
N PHE A 472 16.95 -11.22 -4.12
CA PHE A 472 17.78 -10.15 -3.53
C PHE A 472 17.57 -9.96 -2.01
N TRP A 473 16.65 -10.71 -1.38
CA TRP A 473 16.39 -10.59 0.06
C TRP A 473 17.55 -11.17 0.87
N ASP A 474 18.06 -10.37 1.81
CA ASP A 474 19.21 -10.75 2.66
C ASP A 474 18.78 -11.51 3.93
N ASP A 475 17.48 -11.56 4.26
CA ASP A 475 17.01 -12.24 5.46
C ASP A 475 16.77 -13.73 5.21
N PRO A 476 17.44 -14.61 5.97
CA PRO A 476 17.29 -16.04 5.81
C PRO A 476 15.97 -16.54 6.42
N TYR A 477 15.32 -17.45 5.71
CA TYR A 477 14.16 -18.19 6.21
C TYR A 477 14.61 -19.25 7.22
N THR A 478 13.87 -19.39 8.32
CA THR A 478 14.05 -20.52 9.24
C THR A 478 13.21 -21.70 8.78
N ILE A 479 13.84 -22.85 8.58
CA ILE A 479 13.20 -24.12 8.17
C ILE A 479 13.38 -25.11 9.29
N GLN A 480 12.28 -25.58 9.89
CA GLN A 480 12.32 -26.57 10.98
C GLN A 480 11.64 -27.85 10.51
N PHE A 481 12.37 -28.97 10.57
CA PHE A 481 11.81 -30.27 10.30
C PHE A 481 11.35 -30.94 11.60
N SER A 482 10.25 -31.71 11.53
CA SER A 482 9.71 -32.52 12.63
C SER A 482 9.93 -33.99 12.34
N LEU A 483 10.25 -34.79 13.39
CA LEU A 483 10.37 -36.22 13.32
C LEU A 483 9.10 -36.88 13.86
N GLY A 484 8.67 -37.95 13.17
CA GLY A 484 7.58 -38.78 13.63
C GLY A 484 8.03 -39.81 14.68
N PRO A 485 7.08 -40.58 15.26
CA PRO A 485 7.38 -41.63 16.24
C PRO A 485 8.30 -42.72 15.72
N ASN A 486 8.39 -42.90 14.41
CA ASN A 486 9.26 -43.87 13.73
C ASN A 486 10.69 -43.34 13.50
N GLY A 487 11.02 -42.17 14.03
CA GLY A 487 12.33 -41.52 13.86
C GLY A 487 12.59 -40.97 12.46
N LYS A 488 11.59 -40.94 11.54
CA LYS A 488 11.71 -40.37 10.20
C LYS A 488 11.13 -38.97 10.17
N VAL A 489 11.56 -38.17 9.20
CA VAL A 489 10.99 -36.85 8.99
C VAL A 489 9.50 -36.94 8.63
N ALA A 490 8.65 -36.31 9.42
CA ALA A 490 7.20 -36.32 9.28
C ALA A 490 6.65 -35.01 8.65
N GLY A 491 7.35 -33.91 8.88
CA GLY A 491 6.90 -32.60 8.40
C GLY A 491 7.99 -31.53 8.39
N MET A 492 7.60 -30.35 7.94
CA MET A 492 8.48 -29.18 7.90
C MET A 492 7.65 -27.92 8.11
N ARG A 493 8.26 -26.88 8.73
CA ARG A 493 7.73 -25.51 8.85
C ARG A 493 8.68 -24.53 8.20
N VAL A 494 8.15 -23.55 7.48
CA VAL A 494 8.92 -22.47 6.86
C VAL A 494 8.52 -21.14 7.53
N GLY A 495 9.49 -20.43 8.08
CA GLY A 495 9.28 -19.09 8.65
C GLY A 495 8.26 -19.01 9.79
N GLY A 496 8.03 -20.08 10.56
CA GLY A 496 7.02 -20.10 11.62
C GLY A 496 5.57 -20.32 11.14
N GLY A 497 5.39 -20.61 9.84
CA GLY A 497 4.09 -21.00 9.26
C GLY A 497 3.55 -22.33 9.80
N GLU A 498 2.41 -22.78 9.27
CA GLU A 498 1.82 -24.07 9.61
C GLU A 498 2.69 -25.23 9.13
N GLU A 499 2.54 -26.39 9.79
CA GLU A 499 3.33 -27.56 9.47
C GLU A 499 2.86 -28.22 8.17
N MET A 500 3.77 -28.33 7.22
CA MET A 500 3.59 -29.11 6.00
C MET A 500 3.91 -30.57 6.27
N ARG A 501 3.03 -31.49 5.88
CA ARG A 501 3.24 -32.91 6.05
C ARG A 501 4.11 -33.45 4.93
N ARG A 502 5.04 -34.36 5.28
CA ARG A 502 5.79 -35.13 4.28
C ARG A 502 4.83 -36.12 3.60
N ARG A 503 4.90 -36.19 2.25
CA ARG A 503 4.14 -37.15 1.45
C ARG A 503 4.83 -38.50 1.43
#